data_7fdd0db681826e28ec127816d2bfa69e
#
_entry.id   7fdd0db681826e28ec127816d2bfa69e
#
_cell.length_a   1.000
_cell.length_b   1.000
_cell.length_c   1.000
_cell.angle_alpha   90.00
_cell.angle_beta   90.00
_cell.angle_gamma   90.00
#
_symmetry.space_group_name_H-M   'P 1'
#
loop_
_entity.id
_entity.type
_entity.pdbx_description
1 polymer ?
#
loop_
_entity_poly.entity_id
_entity_poly.type
_entity_poly.pdbx_seq_one_letter_code
_entity_poly.pdbx_strand_id
1 'polypeptide(L)'
;MTTIYLSSTYEDLKEYREVVYKALRKSGYDFIAMEDYVATDQRPVDKCLEDVRKANIYVGIFAFRYGYVPPDSHGNPDKLSITELEFRQAESLKKPCLTFVVNESKAWPPMFDDARKAEDKGECINRLRQYLLTEKMASSFCGASRTCQFGPGGDRKIFGR
;
A
#
# COMPACT_ATOMS: atom_id res chain seq x y z
N MET A 1 0.43 -21.60 -8.36
CA MET A 1 0.03 -20.33 -8.97
C MET A 1 0.53 -19.20 -8.08
N THR A 2 1.03 -18.11 -8.63
CA THR A 2 1.59 -17.01 -7.83
C THR A 2 0.47 -16.14 -7.31
N THR A 3 0.39 -15.98 -5.99
CA THR A 3 -0.62 -15.14 -5.32
C THR A 3 -0.01 -13.81 -4.91
N ILE A 4 -0.66 -12.71 -5.25
CA ILE A 4 -0.26 -11.34 -4.95
C ILE A 4 -1.18 -10.77 -3.87
N TYR A 5 -0.62 -10.11 -2.86
CA TYR A 5 -1.37 -9.34 -1.87
C TYR A 5 -1.32 -7.86 -2.20
N LEU A 6 -2.48 -7.21 -2.36
CA LEU A 6 -2.58 -5.78 -2.63
C LEU A 6 -2.97 -5.01 -1.36
N SER A 7 -2.04 -4.22 -0.85
CA SER A 7 -2.17 -3.42 0.36
C SER A 7 -2.20 -1.92 0.06
N SER A 8 -3.11 -1.20 0.66
CA SER A 8 -3.12 0.27 0.74
C SER A 8 -4.21 0.73 1.70
N THR A 9 -4.24 2.01 2.05
CA THR A 9 -5.47 2.66 2.51
C THR A 9 -6.52 2.60 1.38
N TYR A 10 -7.79 2.65 1.73
CA TYR A 10 -8.86 2.37 0.74
C TYR A 10 -9.51 3.64 0.18
N GLU A 11 -10.06 4.49 1.05
CA GLU A 11 -10.91 5.63 0.62
C GLU A 11 -10.20 6.63 -0.29
N ASP A 12 -8.94 6.90 -0.01
CA ASP A 12 -8.11 7.86 -0.75
C ASP A 12 -7.48 7.28 -2.02
N LEU A 13 -7.41 5.96 -2.13
CA LEU A 13 -6.71 5.25 -3.21
C LEU A 13 -7.63 4.37 -4.07
N LYS A 14 -8.95 4.53 -3.96
CA LYS A 14 -9.93 3.71 -4.71
C LYS A 14 -9.63 3.61 -6.21
N GLU A 15 -9.40 4.74 -6.86
CA GLU A 15 -9.13 4.78 -8.31
C GLU A 15 -7.83 4.07 -8.68
N TYR A 16 -6.79 4.26 -7.87
CA TYR A 16 -5.49 3.60 -8.09
C TYR A 16 -5.58 2.09 -7.87
N ARG A 17 -6.28 1.68 -6.81
CA ARG A 17 -6.55 0.28 -6.52
C ARG A 17 -7.29 -0.39 -7.68
N GLU A 18 -8.33 0.25 -8.21
CA GLU A 18 -9.12 -0.27 -9.33
C GLU A 18 -8.26 -0.52 -10.57
N VAL A 19 -7.35 0.40 -10.90
CA VAL A 19 -6.43 0.25 -12.04
C VAL A 19 -5.50 -0.94 -11.82
N VAL A 20 -4.88 -1.04 -10.63
CA VAL A 20 -3.97 -2.14 -10.29
C VAL A 20 -4.72 -3.46 -10.25
N TYR A 21 -5.89 -3.50 -9.62
CA TYR A 21 -6.76 -4.67 -9.55
C TYR A 21 -7.10 -5.22 -10.94
N LYS A 22 -7.55 -4.36 -11.86
CA LYS A 22 -7.86 -4.74 -13.23
C LYS A 22 -6.62 -5.26 -13.98
N ALA A 23 -5.46 -4.64 -13.76
CA ALA A 23 -4.21 -5.07 -14.40
C ALA A 23 -3.77 -6.45 -13.90
N LEU A 24 -3.84 -6.70 -12.60
CA LEU A 24 -3.50 -7.98 -11.99
C LEU A 24 -4.44 -9.10 -12.47
N ARG A 25 -5.74 -8.84 -12.53
CA ARG A 25 -6.72 -9.80 -13.07
C ARG A 25 -6.43 -10.20 -14.51
N LYS A 26 -6.08 -9.25 -15.34
CA LYS A 26 -5.73 -9.52 -16.75
C LYS A 26 -4.45 -10.32 -16.90
N SER A 27 -3.55 -10.24 -15.93
CA SER A 27 -2.27 -10.96 -15.96
C SER A 27 -2.38 -12.43 -15.55
N GLY A 28 -3.55 -12.90 -15.12
CA GLY A 28 -3.80 -14.30 -14.76
C GLY A 28 -3.18 -14.73 -13.43
N TYR A 29 -2.75 -13.78 -12.59
CA TYR A 29 -2.30 -14.07 -11.23
C TYR A 29 -3.48 -14.24 -10.28
N ASP A 30 -3.34 -15.10 -9.30
CA ASP A 30 -4.21 -15.06 -8.11
C ASP A 30 -3.84 -13.85 -7.26
N PHE A 31 -4.83 -13.21 -6.67
CA PHE A 31 -4.51 -12.12 -5.77
C PHE A 31 -5.56 -11.99 -4.66
N ILE A 32 -5.12 -11.42 -3.56
CA ILE A 32 -5.90 -11.11 -2.39
C ILE A 32 -5.94 -9.60 -2.25
N ALA A 33 -7.12 -9.03 -2.31
CA ALA A 33 -7.34 -7.61 -2.17
C ALA A 33 -8.61 -7.35 -1.36
N MET A 34 -8.72 -6.16 -0.79
CA MET A 34 -9.86 -5.76 0.03
C MET A 34 -11.19 -5.82 -0.73
N GLU A 35 -11.13 -5.65 -2.05
CA GLU A 35 -12.27 -5.72 -2.97
C GLU A 35 -12.91 -7.11 -3.05
N ASP A 36 -12.17 -8.15 -2.71
CA ASP A 36 -12.64 -9.54 -2.77
C ASP A 36 -13.37 -9.97 -1.49
N TYR A 37 -13.37 -9.12 -0.46
CA TYR A 37 -14.08 -9.42 0.78
C TYR A 37 -15.52 -8.91 0.69
N VAL A 38 -16.45 -9.83 0.79
CA VAL A 38 -17.88 -9.52 0.97
C VAL A 38 -18.04 -8.74 2.27
N ALA A 39 -18.89 -7.72 2.26
CA ALA A 39 -19.16 -6.84 3.38
C ALA A 39 -19.47 -7.62 4.66
N THR A 40 -18.47 -7.90 5.44
CA THR A 40 -18.54 -8.36 6.80
C THR A 40 -17.77 -7.40 7.67
N ASP A 41 -18.20 -7.25 8.90
CA ASP A 41 -17.62 -6.43 9.94
C ASP A 41 -16.09 -6.42 9.90
N GLN A 42 -15.51 -5.32 10.39
CA GLN A 42 -14.08 -5.01 10.48
C GLN A 42 -13.17 -6.24 10.39
N ARG A 43 -12.41 -6.30 9.33
CA ARG A 43 -11.44 -7.37 9.11
C ARG A 43 -10.46 -7.44 10.28
N PRO A 44 -10.40 -8.53 11.04
CA PRO A 44 -9.44 -8.66 12.11
C PRO A 44 -8.00 -8.51 11.59
N VAL A 45 -7.16 -7.83 12.34
CA VAL A 45 -5.73 -7.64 12.01
C VAL A 45 -5.06 -8.98 11.69
N ASP A 46 -5.36 -10.00 12.49
CA ASP A 46 -4.82 -11.36 12.31
C ASP A 46 -5.13 -11.93 10.92
N LYS A 47 -6.33 -11.68 10.41
CA LYS A 47 -6.73 -12.13 9.07
C LYS A 47 -5.91 -11.44 7.98
N CYS A 48 -5.70 -10.12 8.11
CA CYS A 48 -4.86 -9.37 7.17
C CYS A 48 -3.43 -9.92 7.14
N LEU A 49 -2.84 -10.13 8.30
CA LEU A 49 -1.48 -10.65 8.42
C LEU A 49 -1.36 -12.11 7.93
N GLU A 50 -2.39 -12.92 8.16
CA GLU A 50 -2.46 -14.28 7.61
C GLU A 50 -2.47 -14.28 6.08
N ASP A 51 -3.25 -13.39 5.47
CA ASP A 51 -3.35 -13.29 4.02
C ASP A 51 -2.04 -12.77 3.39
N VAL A 52 -1.37 -11.81 4.04
CA VAL A 52 0.00 -11.43 3.66
C VAL A 52 0.93 -12.64 3.73
N ARG A 53 0.80 -13.48 4.75
CA ARG A 53 1.63 -14.71 4.90
C ARG A 53 1.40 -15.70 3.77
N LYS A 54 0.15 -15.87 3.32
CA LYS A 54 -0.23 -16.79 2.23
C LYS A 54 0.24 -16.31 0.85
N ALA A 55 0.31 -15.00 0.63
CA ALA A 55 0.74 -14.45 -0.65
C ALA A 55 2.22 -14.70 -0.94
N ASN A 56 2.57 -14.80 -2.22
CA ASN A 56 3.95 -14.92 -2.69
C ASN A 56 4.62 -13.56 -2.86
N ILE A 57 3.86 -12.55 -3.28
CA ILE A 57 4.33 -11.20 -3.58
C ILE A 57 3.43 -10.20 -2.84
N TYR A 58 4.05 -9.19 -2.26
CA TYR A 58 3.35 -8.05 -1.67
C TYR A 58 3.42 -6.84 -2.61
N VAL A 59 2.28 -6.22 -2.87
CA VAL A 59 2.16 -4.96 -3.61
C VAL A 59 1.55 -3.92 -2.68
N GLY A 60 2.28 -2.85 -2.38
CA GLY A 60 1.84 -1.77 -1.52
C GLY A 60 1.72 -0.44 -2.25
N ILE A 61 0.62 0.28 -2.03
CA ILE A 61 0.41 1.63 -2.56
C ILE A 61 0.24 2.58 -1.38
N PHE A 62 1.06 3.63 -1.32
CA PHE A 62 1.12 4.58 -0.22
C PHE A 62 0.92 6.01 -0.72
N ALA A 63 0.02 6.74 -0.09
CA ALA A 63 -0.24 8.15 -0.38
C ALA A 63 0.08 9.04 0.85
N PHE A 64 -0.85 9.87 1.27
CA PHE A 64 -0.67 10.83 2.37
C PHE A 64 -1.51 10.49 3.61
N ARG A 65 -2.16 9.34 3.59
CA ARG A 65 -3.00 8.84 4.69
C ARG A 65 -2.36 7.61 5.32
N TYR A 66 -2.18 7.64 6.65
CA TYR A 66 -1.59 6.53 7.39
C TYR A 66 -2.55 5.34 7.54
N GLY A 67 -3.83 5.65 7.69
CA GLY A 67 -4.88 4.65 7.82
C GLY A 67 -5.22 4.31 9.27
N TYR A 68 -6.07 3.29 9.43
CA TYR A 68 -6.57 2.88 10.72
C TYR A 68 -5.51 2.18 11.56
N VAL A 69 -5.38 2.63 12.81
CA VAL A 69 -4.49 2.03 13.82
C VAL A 69 -5.34 1.16 14.75
N PRO A 70 -5.18 -0.16 14.72
CA PRO A 70 -5.90 -1.03 15.64
C PRO A 70 -5.41 -0.83 17.08
N PRO A 71 -6.29 -1.06 18.09
CA PRO A 71 -5.91 -0.91 19.48
C PRO A 71 -4.88 -1.95 19.95
N ASP A 72 -4.20 -1.65 21.06
CA ASP A 72 -3.13 -2.50 21.63
C ASP A 72 -3.62 -3.92 21.99
N SER A 73 -4.91 -4.08 22.32
CA SER A 73 -5.54 -5.37 22.58
C SER A 73 -5.42 -6.39 21.45
N HIS A 74 -5.05 -5.93 20.25
CA HIS A 74 -4.81 -6.77 19.08
C HIS A 74 -3.32 -7.03 18.79
N GLY A 75 -2.45 -6.85 19.79
CA GLY A 75 -1.02 -7.10 19.63
C GLY A 75 -0.29 -6.03 18.80
N ASN A 76 -0.70 -4.77 18.93
CA ASN A 76 -0.13 -3.63 18.22
C ASN A 76 0.51 -2.61 19.19
N PRO A 77 1.55 -2.99 19.95
CA PRO A 77 2.17 -2.12 20.93
C PRO A 77 2.80 -0.85 20.33
N ASP A 78 3.25 -0.94 19.08
CA ASP A 78 3.88 0.18 18.37
C ASP A 78 2.88 1.12 17.71
N LYS A 79 1.58 0.87 17.86
CA LYS A 79 0.48 1.67 17.29
C LYS A 79 0.61 1.91 15.78
N LEU A 80 0.96 0.86 15.06
CA LEU A 80 1.08 0.90 13.61
C LEU A 80 -0.28 0.80 12.94
N SER A 81 -0.46 1.45 11.79
CA SER A 81 -1.66 1.25 10.98
C SER A 81 -1.70 -0.16 10.38
N ILE A 82 -2.90 -0.63 10.03
CA ILE A 82 -3.04 -1.94 9.37
C ILE A 82 -2.15 -2.00 8.11
N THR A 83 -2.13 -0.96 7.31
CA THR A 83 -1.30 -0.90 6.09
C THR A 83 0.19 -1.04 6.41
N GLU A 84 0.69 -0.40 7.47
CA GLU A 84 2.08 -0.58 7.89
C GLU A 84 2.33 -1.96 8.48
N LEU A 85 1.42 -2.51 9.28
CA LEU A 85 1.52 -3.88 9.81
C LEU A 85 1.62 -4.91 8.68
N GLU A 86 0.81 -4.79 7.64
CA GLU A 86 0.85 -5.65 6.46
C GLU A 86 2.21 -5.56 5.74
N PHE A 87 2.71 -4.35 5.56
CA PHE A 87 4.03 -4.14 4.96
C PHE A 87 5.15 -4.76 5.83
N ARG A 88 5.15 -4.49 7.14
CA ARG A 88 6.15 -5.04 8.06
C ARG A 88 6.10 -6.57 8.12
N GLN A 89 4.91 -7.16 8.03
CA GLN A 89 4.75 -8.61 7.94
C GLN A 89 5.39 -9.18 6.67
N ALA A 90 5.13 -8.55 5.52
CA ALA A 90 5.74 -8.97 4.26
C ALA A 90 7.28 -8.85 4.30
N GLU A 91 7.79 -7.76 4.87
CA GLU A 91 9.21 -7.51 5.06
C GLU A 91 9.86 -8.56 5.97
N SER A 92 9.26 -8.85 7.13
CA SER A 92 9.77 -9.83 8.09
C SER A 92 9.85 -11.25 7.49
N LEU A 93 8.93 -11.57 6.60
CA LEU A 93 8.90 -12.83 5.85
C LEU A 93 9.81 -12.83 4.62
N LYS A 94 10.55 -11.74 4.39
CA LYS A 94 11.45 -11.58 3.24
C LYS A 94 10.75 -11.80 1.89
N LYS A 95 9.48 -11.43 1.80
CA LYS A 95 8.74 -11.52 0.54
C LYS A 95 9.20 -10.46 -0.44
N PRO A 96 9.11 -10.73 -1.75
CA PRO A 96 9.22 -9.69 -2.76
C PRO A 96 8.15 -8.61 -2.50
N CYS A 97 8.59 -7.37 -2.24
CA CYS A 97 7.74 -6.24 -1.98
C CYS A 97 7.85 -5.22 -3.12
N LEU A 98 6.78 -5.01 -3.84
CA LEU A 98 6.64 -3.96 -4.84
C LEU A 98 5.89 -2.80 -4.20
N THR A 99 6.60 -1.73 -3.87
CA THR A 99 6.05 -0.58 -3.17
C THR A 99 6.00 0.65 -4.07
N PHE A 100 4.85 1.31 -4.07
CA PHE A 100 4.56 2.49 -4.87
C PHE A 100 4.14 3.62 -3.95
N VAL A 101 4.78 4.77 -4.08
CA VAL A 101 4.52 5.95 -3.24
C VAL A 101 4.10 7.11 -4.12
N VAL A 102 2.95 7.73 -3.81
CA VAL A 102 2.48 8.91 -4.53
C VAL A 102 3.50 10.03 -4.40
N ASN A 103 3.84 10.68 -5.51
CA ASN A 103 4.81 11.79 -5.51
C ASN A 103 4.32 12.96 -4.67
N GLU A 104 5.21 13.59 -3.92
CA GLU A 104 4.89 14.73 -3.04
C GLU A 104 4.32 15.94 -3.79
N SER A 105 4.69 16.11 -5.05
CA SER A 105 4.19 17.21 -5.90
C SER A 105 2.75 17.01 -6.37
N LYS A 106 2.18 15.82 -6.14
CA LYS A 106 0.79 15.52 -6.53
C LYS A 106 -0.18 16.25 -5.61
N ALA A 107 -1.08 17.04 -6.19
CA ALA A 107 -2.20 17.60 -5.45
C ALA A 107 -3.06 16.47 -4.87
N TRP A 108 -3.32 16.52 -3.56
CA TRP A 108 -4.08 15.51 -2.85
C TRP A 108 -5.26 16.13 -2.12
N PRO A 109 -6.44 15.46 -2.05
CA PRO A 109 -7.59 15.98 -1.34
C PRO A 109 -7.26 16.22 0.13
N PRO A 110 -7.54 17.42 0.68
CA PRO A 110 -7.16 17.76 2.07
C PRO A 110 -7.71 16.79 3.13
N MET A 111 -8.89 16.21 2.87
CA MET A 111 -9.53 15.24 3.78
C MET A 111 -8.74 13.93 3.89
N PHE A 112 -7.90 13.63 2.92
CA PHE A 112 -7.07 12.42 2.87
C PHE A 112 -5.58 12.71 3.06
N ASP A 113 -5.24 13.92 3.50
CA ASP A 113 -3.87 14.34 3.77
C ASP A 113 -3.68 14.49 5.29
N ASP A 114 -2.99 13.53 5.89
CA ASP A 114 -2.78 13.49 7.34
C ASP A 114 -1.91 14.64 7.85
N ALA A 115 -1.09 15.27 6.98
CA ALA A 115 -0.33 16.46 7.36
C ALA A 115 -1.24 17.67 7.72
N ARG A 116 -2.49 17.63 7.30
CA ARG A 116 -3.50 18.66 7.61
C ARG A 116 -4.34 18.34 8.84
N LYS A 117 -4.16 17.17 9.45
CA LYS A 117 -4.85 16.77 10.69
C LYS A 117 -4.14 17.36 11.90
N ALA A 118 -4.91 17.69 12.93
CA ALA A 118 -4.38 18.30 14.14
C ALA A 118 -3.62 17.31 15.04
N GLU A 119 -3.95 16.00 14.95
CA GLU A 119 -3.47 14.98 15.90
C GLU A 119 -1.98 14.66 15.73
N ASP A 120 -1.57 14.10 14.59
CA ASP A 120 -0.16 13.72 14.38
C ASP A 120 0.54 14.53 13.28
N LYS A 121 -0.18 15.44 12.63
CA LYS A 121 0.34 16.31 11.55
C LYS A 121 1.07 15.54 10.44
N GLY A 122 0.67 14.30 10.23
CA GLY A 122 1.25 13.43 9.20
C GLY A 122 2.59 12.81 9.58
N GLU A 123 3.02 12.85 10.83
CA GLU A 123 4.31 12.28 11.25
C GLU A 123 4.42 10.78 10.93
N CYS A 124 3.38 10.00 11.22
CA CYS A 124 3.38 8.56 10.99
C CYS A 124 3.50 8.22 9.51
N ILE A 125 2.69 8.85 8.66
CA ILE A 125 2.74 8.57 7.22
C ILE A 125 4.04 9.09 6.59
N ASN A 126 4.53 10.25 6.99
CA ASN A 126 5.78 10.80 6.48
C ASN A 126 6.98 9.94 6.84
N ARG A 127 7.05 9.43 8.07
CA ARG A 127 8.06 8.47 8.50
C ARG A 127 8.03 7.20 7.64
N LEU A 128 6.85 6.62 7.42
CA LEU A 128 6.70 5.43 6.59
C LEU A 128 7.11 5.69 5.14
N ARG A 129 6.64 6.79 4.54
CA ARG A 129 6.99 7.19 3.18
C ARG A 129 8.50 7.37 3.02
N GLN A 130 9.14 8.06 3.96
CA GLN A 130 10.59 8.25 3.94
C GLN A 130 11.32 6.90 4.00
N TYR A 131 10.93 6.01 4.90
CA TYR A 131 11.49 4.66 4.98
C TYR A 131 11.36 3.90 3.66
N LEU A 132 10.19 3.91 3.04
CA LEU A 132 9.95 3.23 1.77
C LEU A 132 10.81 3.80 0.63
N LEU A 133 10.94 5.12 0.54
CA LEU A 133 11.69 5.78 -0.53
C LEU A 133 13.21 5.66 -0.37
N THR A 134 13.72 5.67 0.88
CA THR A 134 15.17 5.64 1.15
C THR A 134 15.70 4.22 1.32
N GLU A 135 15.03 3.40 2.14
CA GLU A 135 15.54 2.08 2.51
C GLU A 135 15.01 0.96 1.59
N LYS A 136 13.87 1.16 0.94
CA LYS A 136 13.22 0.13 0.12
C LYS A 136 13.16 0.45 -1.37
N MET A 137 13.69 1.58 -1.78
CA MET A 137 13.71 2.01 -3.19
C MET A 137 12.33 1.95 -3.85
N ALA A 138 11.30 2.38 -3.11
CA ALA A 138 9.93 2.40 -3.63
C ALA A 138 9.83 3.27 -4.88
N SER A 139 8.99 2.85 -5.83
CA SER A 139 8.73 3.64 -7.03
C SER A 139 7.79 4.80 -6.73
N SER A 140 8.19 6.02 -7.09
CA SER A 140 7.34 7.21 -6.97
C SER A 140 6.47 7.38 -8.21
N PHE A 141 5.20 7.78 -8.05
CA PHE A 141 4.27 8.00 -9.16
C PHE A 141 3.33 9.18 -8.93
N CYS A 142 2.83 9.77 -10.02
CA CYS A 142 1.98 10.98 -9.99
C CYS A 142 0.53 10.76 -10.37
N GLY A 143 0.13 9.61 -10.91
CA GLY A 143 -1.25 9.36 -11.33
C GLY A 143 -1.52 7.93 -11.76
N ALA A 144 -2.80 7.62 -11.92
CA ALA A 144 -3.28 6.30 -12.34
C ALA A 144 -3.15 6.07 -13.86
N SER A 145 -2.80 7.09 -14.64
CA SER A 145 -2.65 6.98 -16.10
C SER A 145 -1.23 6.59 -16.51
N ARG A 146 -1.11 5.89 -17.65
CA ARG A 146 0.17 5.36 -18.20
C ARG A 146 1.21 6.42 -18.60
N THR A 147 0.93 7.70 -18.42
CA THR A 147 1.74 8.82 -18.93
C THR A 147 2.64 9.50 -17.88
N CYS A 148 2.76 8.98 -16.66
CA CYS A 148 3.75 9.51 -15.75
C CYS A 148 5.15 8.98 -16.12
N GLN A 149 5.96 9.87 -16.67
CA GLN A 149 7.39 9.62 -16.90
C GLN A 149 8.07 9.37 -15.55
N PHE A 150 8.71 8.23 -15.45
CA PHE A 150 9.61 7.93 -14.33
C PHE A 150 10.76 8.93 -14.35
N GLY A 151 11.12 9.48 -13.20
CA GLY A 151 12.30 10.33 -13.04
C GLY A 151 13.59 9.60 -13.46
N PRO A 152 14.69 10.34 -13.69
CA PRO A 152 15.91 9.77 -14.22
C PRO A 152 16.53 8.78 -13.22
N GLY A 153 16.41 7.47 -13.53
CA GLY A 153 17.06 6.41 -12.75
C GLY A 153 16.35 5.05 -12.70
N GLY A 154 15.18 4.89 -13.27
CA GLY A 154 14.45 3.63 -13.23
C GLY A 154 14.38 2.92 -14.57
N ASP A 155 15.12 1.83 -14.71
CA ASP A 155 15.12 0.98 -15.90
C ASP A 155 13.73 0.48 -16.27
N ARG A 156 13.40 0.67 -17.55
CA ARG A 156 12.23 0.12 -18.23
C ARG A 156 12.30 -1.40 -18.23
N LYS A 157 11.52 -2.07 -17.42
CA LYS A 157 11.11 -3.47 -17.69
C LYS A 157 10.28 -4.05 -16.54
N ILE A 158 8.99 -3.71 -16.44
CA ILE A 158 8.07 -4.58 -15.68
C ILE A 158 6.70 -4.79 -16.36
N PHE A 159 6.25 -3.92 -17.28
CA PHE A 159 4.98 -4.16 -17.97
C PHE A 159 5.10 -3.89 -19.49
N GLY A 160 5.73 -4.81 -20.19
CA GLY A 160 5.80 -4.82 -21.64
C GLY A 160 5.67 -6.23 -22.20
N ARG A 161 4.50 -6.62 -22.52
CA ARG A 161 3.89 -7.43 -23.60
C ARG A 161 2.65 -8.15 -23.14
#